data_1ab21f1a18552b2224bc2da575437bdc
#
_entry.id   1ab21f1a18552b2224bc2da575437bdc
#
_cell.length_a   1.000
_cell.length_b   1.000
_cell.length_c   1.000
_cell.angle_alpha   90.00
_cell.angle_beta   90.00
_cell.angle_gamma   90.00
#
_symmetry.space_group_name_H-M   'P 1'
#
loop_
_entity.id
_entity.type
_entity.pdbx_description
1 polymer ?
#
loop_
_entity_poly.entity_id
_entity_poly.type
_entity_poly.pdbx_seq_one_letter_code
_entity_poly.pdbx_strand_id
1 'polypeptide(L)'
;MFSIKKIILEDLDTFMKSNEFLSFENKPISELRAISYIRNPNAHNSDVVLYLGFIKNELVAYKSVFADTFKIDNRRIKFGWLSGTWTHYKYRRKGISSSLFNEVFKDWNGKVMYTNYALESKAVYDKTRRFQLLNSIDGYRHYIRFSFKELLPPKYIFFRKIKFLLGILDEVLNTVFDIRFKFLKVKYHYGENKIDCTSKSAGQRSGQ
;
A
#
# COMPACT_ATOMS: atom_id res chain seq x y z
N MET A 1 18.68 -15.02 15.76
CA MET A 1 19.26 -14.32 14.61
C MET A 1 18.11 -13.76 13.80
N PHE A 2 18.20 -12.53 13.25
CA PHE A 2 17.21 -11.97 12.34
C PHE A 2 17.50 -12.43 10.91
N SER A 3 16.47 -12.86 10.18
CA SER A 3 16.59 -13.27 8.78
C SER A 3 15.47 -12.65 7.94
N ILE A 4 15.70 -12.51 6.65
CA ILE A 4 14.72 -11.98 5.69
C ILE A 4 14.47 -13.02 4.62
N LYS A 5 13.18 -13.37 4.43
CA LYS A 5 12.70 -14.19 3.31
C LYS A 5 12.03 -13.27 2.30
N LYS A 6 12.39 -13.43 1.04
CA LYS A 6 11.84 -12.68 -0.09
C LYS A 6 10.91 -13.58 -0.89
N ILE A 7 9.75 -13.06 -1.29
CA ILE A 7 8.80 -13.76 -2.16
C ILE A 7 8.72 -12.95 -3.46
N ILE A 8 9.07 -13.58 -4.56
CA ILE A 8 8.88 -13.03 -5.90
C ILE A 8 7.42 -13.18 -6.33
N LEU A 9 7.02 -12.42 -7.34
CA LEU A 9 5.65 -12.42 -7.82
C LEU A 9 5.19 -13.80 -8.30
N GLU A 10 6.04 -14.52 -9.00
CA GLU A 10 5.76 -15.88 -9.50
C GLU A 10 5.40 -16.86 -8.38
N ASP A 11 6.07 -16.75 -7.24
CA ASP A 11 5.86 -17.63 -6.09
C ASP A 11 4.69 -17.19 -5.19
N LEU A 12 4.13 -15.99 -5.39
CA LEU A 12 3.19 -15.39 -4.44
C LEU A 12 1.93 -16.25 -4.25
N ASP A 13 1.35 -16.79 -5.31
CA ASP A 13 0.14 -17.62 -5.23
C ASP A 13 0.42 -18.93 -4.48
N THR A 14 1.52 -19.60 -4.82
CA THR A 14 1.95 -20.84 -4.15
C THR A 14 2.28 -20.58 -2.68
N PHE A 15 2.97 -19.48 -2.38
CA PHE A 15 3.27 -19.08 -1.01
C PHE A 15 2.01 -18.87 -0.18
N MET A 16 0.99 -18.20 -0.72
CA MET A 16 -0.27 -17.96 0.01
C MET A 16 -1.04 -19.23 0.35
N LYS A 17 -0.84 -20.31 -0.41
CA LYS A 17 -1.44 -21.63 -0.17
C LYS A 17 -0.60 -22.52 0.75
N SER A 18 0.60 -22.09 1.11
CA SER A 18 1.53 -22.86 1.93
C SER A 18 1.09 -22.92 3.40
N ASN A 19 1.45 -24.02 4.09
CA ASN A 19 1.24 -24.15 5.52
C ASN A 19 1.94 -23.04 6.33
N GLU A 20 3.09 -22.58 5.85
CA GLU A 20 3.83 -21.46 6.46
C GLU A 20 2.97 -20.19 6.48
N PHE A 21 2.42 -19.78 5.33
CA PHE A 21 1.56 -18.62 5.25
C PHE A 21 0.28 -18.79 6.08
N LEU A 22 -0.33 -19.96 6.03
CA LEU A 22 -1.56 -20.27 6.77
C LEU A 22 -1.35 -20.23 8.29
N SER A 23 -0.13 -20.51 8.77
CA SER A 23 0.21 -20.47 10.20
C SER A 23 0.39 -19.07 10.77
N PHE A 24 0.61 -18.03 9.94
CA PHE A 24 0.81 -16.67 10.44
C PHE A 24 -0.45 -16.12 11.09
N GLU A 25 -0.33 -15.63 12.30
CA GLU A 25 -1.40 -14.90 12.99
C GLU A 25 -1.72 -13.58 12.25
N ASN A 26 -0.66 -12.83 11.89
CA ASN A 26 -0.78 -11.60 11.10
C ASN A 26 -0.39 -11.88 9.66
N LYS A 27 -1.39 -12.01 8.79
CA LYS A 27 -1.16 -12.27 7.36
C LYS A 27 -0.42 -11.11 6.71
N PRO A 28 0.74 -11.33 6.07
CA PRO A 28 1.55 -10.27 5.48
C PRO A 28 0.92 -9.63 4.23
N ILE A 29 -0.03 -10.32 3.63
CA ILE A 29 -0.81 -9.82 2.51
C ILE A 29 -2.22 -10.44 2.54
N SER A 30 -3.26 -9.69 2.18
CA SER A 30 -4.61 -10.24 2.03
C SER A 30 -4.77 -10.88 0.64
N GLU A 31 -5.72 -11.80 0.52
CA GLU A 31 -6.01 -12.50 -0.74
C GLU A 31 -6.30 -11.52 -1.89
N LEU A 32 -7.20 -10.54 -1.67
CA LEU A 32 -7.54 -9.54 -2.68
C LEU A 32 -6.33 -8.72 -3.12
N ARG A 33 -5.44 -8.39 -2.17
CA ARG A 33 -4.21 -7.67 -2.50
C ARG A 33 -3.25 -8.56 -3.30
N ALA A 34 -3.10 -9.83 -2.96
CA ALA A 34 -2.26 -10.74 -3.72
C ALA A 34 -2.77 -10.92 -5.15
N ILE A 35 -4.08 -11.09 -5.33
CA ILE A 35 -4.71 -11.13 -6.66
C ILE A 35 -4.38 -9.86 -7.46
N SER A 36 -4.45 -8.69 -6.82
CA SER A 36 -4.10 -7.43 -7.50
C SER A 36 -2.63 -7.34 -7.92
N TYR A 37 -1.72 -7.96 -7.15
CA TYR A 37 -0.30 -8.03 -7.49
C TYR A 37 -0.06 -8.99 -8.66
N ILE A 38 -0.66 -10.17 -8.61
CA ILE A 38 -0.53 -11.22 -9.65
C ILE A 38 -1.09 -10.74 -10.99
N ARG A 39 -2.21 -10.00 -10.97
CA ARG A 39 -2.86 -9.46 -12.19
C ARG A 39 -2.30 -8.13 -12.65
N ASN A 40 -1.24 -7.63 -12.02
CA ASN A 40 -0.68 -6.33 -12.34
C ASN A 40 0.10 -6.37 -13.67
N PRO A 41 -0.34 -5.64 -14.72
CA PRO A 41 0.33 -5.65 -16.03
C PRO A 41 1.71 -4.97 -16.01
N ASN A 42 2.04 -4.21 -14.97
CA ASN A 42 3.31 -3.52 -14.80
C ASN A 42 4.34 -4.35 -14.02
N ALA A 43 3.94 -5.52 -13.50
CA ALA A 43 4.80 -6.39 -12.72
C ALA A 43 5.50 -7.44 -13.60
N HIS A 44 6.69 -7.88 -13.18
CA HIS A 44 7.40 -9.02 -13.75
C HIS A 44 7.41 -10.16 -12.73
N ASN A 45 7.42 -11.40 -13.21
CA ASN A 45 7.42 -12.60 -12.36
C ASN A 45 8.59 -12.61 -11.35
N SER A 46 9.74 -12.05 -11.75
CA SER A 46 10.93 -11.93 -10.92
C SER A 46 10.93 -10.77 -9.91
N ASP A 47 9.90 -9.92 -9.89
CA ASP A 47 9.83 -8.82 -8.92
C ASP A 47 9.65 -9.36 -7.52
N VAL A 48 10.48 -8.92 -6.60
CA VAL A 48 10.29 -9.20 -5.17
C VAL A 48 9.18 -8.32 -4.64
N VAL A 49 8.04 -8.93 -4.33
CA VAL A 49 6.82 -8.21 -3.94
C VAL A 49 6.52 -8.27 -2.45
N LEU A 50 7.14 -9.23 -1.73
CA LEU A 50 6.92 -9.39 -0.30
C LEU A 50 8.23 -9.74 0.40
N TYR A 51 8.51 -9.03 1.49
CA TYR A 51 9.68 -9.18 2.35
C TYR A 51 9.21 -9.54 3.75
N LEU A 52 9.64 -10.68 4.25
CA LEU A 52 9.25 -11.25 5.54
C LEU A 52 10.47 -11.28 6.46
N GLY A 53 10.35 -10.65 7.61
CA GLY A 53 11.41 -10.63 8.63
C GLY A 53 11.10 -11.61 9.74
N PHE A 54 12.04 -12.51 10.04
CA PHE A 54 11.91 -13.55 11.05
C PHE A 54 12.94 -13.39 12.17
N ILE A 55 12.53 -13.73 13.39
CA ILE A 55 13.40 -13.97 14.55
C ILE A 55 12.99 -15.30 15.16
N LYS A 56 13.91 -16.26 15.30
CA LYS A 56 13.63 -17.60 15.85
C LYS A 56 12.40 -18.27 15.18
N ASN A 57 12.30 -18.17 13.86
CA ASN A 57 11.20 -18.68 13.03
C ASN A 57 9.83 -18.00 13.26
N GLU A 58 9.77 -16.96 14.09
CA GLU A 58 8.56 -16.14 14.26
C GLU A 58 8.56 -14.99 13.25
N LEU A 59 7.45 -14.78 12.54
CA LEU A 59 7.27 -13.63 11.66
C LEU A 59 7.10 -12.37 12.53
N VAL A 60 8.10 -11.49 12.51
CA VAL A 60 8.13 -10.27 13.34
C VAL A 60 7.94 -8.98 12.56
N ALA A 61 8.09 -9.02 11.24
CA ALA A 61 7.84 -7.87 10.38
C ALA A 61 7.58 -8.30 8.95
N TYR A 62 6.89 -7.46 8.21
CA TYR A 62 6.80 -7.60 6.75
C TYR A 62 6.74 -6.24 6.05
N LYS A 63 7.09 -6.26 4.78
CA LYS A 63 6.95 -5.14 3.87
C LYS A 63 6.53 -5.66 2.49
N SER A 64 5.54 -5.01 1.87
CA SER A 64 5.11 -5.35 0.51
C SER A 64 5.35 -4.21 -0.45
N VAL A 65 5.61 -4.55 -1.71
CA VAL A 65 5.91 -3.62 -2.80
C VAL A 65 5.01 -3.95 -3.98
N PHE A 66 4.26 -2.96 -4.44
CA PHE A 66 3.42 -3.07 -5.63
C PHE A 66 4.14 -2.45 -6.82
N ALA A 67 4.35 -3.22 -7.88
CA ALA A 67 5.01 -2.76 -9.08
C ALA A 67 4.14 -1.76 -9.84
N ASP A 68 4.77 -0.72 -10.39
CA ASP A 68 4.09 0.25 -11.24
C ASP A 68 5.07 0.89 -12.22
N THR A 69 4.55 1.68 -13.15
CA THR A 69 5.36 2.42 -14.12
C THR A 69 4.86 3.86 -14.24
N PHE A 70 5.78 4.78 -14.39
CA PHE A 70 5.44 6.14 -14.80
C PHE A 70 6.20 6.52 -16.09
N LYS A 71 5.70 7.53 -16.79
CA LYS A 71 6.28 8.00 -18.03
C LYS A 71 6.88 9.38 -17.85
N ILE A 72 8.16 9.52 -18.15
CA ILE A 72 8.87 10.80 -18.22
C ILE A 72 9.53 10.87 -19.61
N ASP A 73 9.34 11.97 -20.36
CA ASP A 73 9.97 12.21 -21.65
C ASP A 73 9.90 11.00 -22.61
N ASN A 74 8.71 10.41 -22.75
CA ASN A 74 8.45 9.18 -23.51
C ASN A 74 9.16 7.91 -22.99
N ARG A 75 9.90 7.95 -21.89
CA ARG A 75 10.53 6.78 -21.27
C ARG A 75 9.63 6.21 -20.18
N ARG A 76 9.37 4.92 -20.24
CA ARG A 76 8.65 4.21 -19.19
C ARG A 76 9.65 3.79 -18.10
N ILE A 77 9.45 4.25 -16.87
CA ILE A 77 10.30 3.92 -15.73
C ILE A 77 9.49 3.05 -14.77
N LYS A 78 9.97 1.84 -14.53
CA LYS A 78 9.41 0.92 -13.57
C LYS A 78 9.86 1.28 -12.16
N PHE A 79 8.96 1.20 -11.19
CA PHE A 79 9.22 1.45 -9.78
C PHE A 79 8.31 0.61 -8.87
N GLY A 80 8.60 0.60 -7.58
CA GLY A 80 7.79 -0.09 -6.58
C GLY A 80 7.11 0.86 -5.61
N TRP A 81 5.78 0.75 -5.45
CA TRP A 81 5.05 1.39 -4.36
C TRP A 81 5.25 0.62 -3.06
N LEU A 82 5.73 1.28 -2.01
CA LEU A 82 5.77 0.73 -0.66
C LEU A 82 4.33 0.69 -0.13
N SER A 83 3.68 -0.47 -0.18
CA SER A 83 2.23 -0.55 -0.01
C SER A 83 1.77 -1.18 1.31
N GLY A 84 2.55 -2.03 1.93
CA GLY A 84 2.24 -2.65 3.21
C GLY A 84 3.47 -2.71 4.11
N THR A 85 3.31 -2.35 5.37
CA THR A 85 4.39 -2.42 6.36
C THR A 85 3.80 -2.75 7.72
N TRP A 86 4.38 -3.74 8.37
CA TRP A 86 4.05 -4.08 9.74
C TRP A 86 5.31 -4.54 10.47
N THR A 87 5.37 -4.22 11.75
CA THR A 87 6.38 -4.74 12.68
C THR A 87 5.70 -5.03 14.01
N HIS A 88 5.87 -6.25 14.48
CA HIS A 88 5.35 -6.69 15.77
C HIS A 88 5.80 -5.75 16.88
N TYR A 89 4.91 -5.38 17.79
CA TYR A 89 5.13 -4.31 18.78
C TYR A 89 6.35 -4.53 19.68
N LYS A 90 6.65 -5.78 20.07
CA LYS A 90 7.83 -6.17 20.87
C LYS A 90 9.18 -5.94 20.15
N TYR A 91 9.14 -5.82 18.83
CA TYR A 91 10.33 -5.70 17.99
C TYR A 91 10.45 -4.33 17.32
N ARG A 92 9.55 -3.38 17.64
CA ARG A 92 9.65 -2.00 17.15
C ARG A 92 10.88 -1.29 17.72
N ARG A 93 11.36 -0.28 16.99
CA ARG A 93 12.55 0.54 17.35
C ARG A 93 13.88 -0.24 17.41
N LYS A 94 13.91 -1.48 16.91
CA LYS A 94 15.12 -2.33 16.85
C LYS A 94 15.75 -2.38 15.45
N GLY A 95 15.42 -1.44 14.55
CA GLY A 95 16.00 -1.35 13.21
C GLY A 95 15.42 -2.33 12.18
N ILE A 96 14.52 -3.25 12.56
CA ILE A 96 13.98 -4.31 11.69
C ILE A 96 13.29 -3.74 10.44
N SER A 97 12.43 -2.73 10.60
CA SER A 97 11.75 -2.09 9.46
C SER A 97 12.74 -1.42 8.51
N SER A 98 13.83 -0.86 9.03
CA SER A 98 14.91 -0.27 8.24
C SER A 98 15.70 -1.33 7.48
N SER A 99 15.95 -2.49 8.10
CA SER A 99 16.62 -3.62 7.43
C SER A 99 15.79 -4.13 6.26
N LEU A 100 14.46 -4.34 6.45
CA LEU A 100 13.55 -4.71 5.37
C LEU A 100 13.53 -3.65 4.27
N PHE A 101 13.50 -2.37 4.63
CA PHE A 101 13.52 -1.28 3.65
C PHE A 101 14.81 -1.26 2.82
N ASN A 102 15.97 -1.51 3.44
CA ASN A 102 17.24 -1.57 2.72
C ASN A 102 17.24 -2.68 1.66
N GLU A 103 16.66 -3.86 1.96
CA GLU A 103 16.52 -4.93 0.98
C GLU A 103 15.57 -4.53 -0.17
N VAL A 104 14.43 -3.92 0.16
CA VAL A 104 13.53 -3.37 -0.88
C VAL A 104 14.27 -2.37 -1.76
N PHE A 105 14.98 -1.43 -1.16
CA PHE A 105 15.70 -0.38 -1.89
C PHE A 105 16.76 -0.96 -2.82
N LYS A 106 17.45 -2.03 -2.38
CA LYS A 106 18.44 -2.76 -3.17
C LYS A 106 17.78 -3.48 -4.36
N ASP A 107 16.76 -4.30 -4.13
CA ASP A 107 16.13 -5.12 -5.15
C ASP A 107 15.41 -4.27 -6.23
N TRP A 108 14.90 -3.10 -5.84
CA TRP A 108 14.24 -2.16 -6.74
C TRP A 108 15.18 -1.06 -7.28
N ASN A 109 16.50 -1.22 -7.12
CA ASN A 109 17.52 -0.28 -7.60
C ASN A 109 17.23 1.19 -7.20
N GLY A 110 16.75 1.41 -5.97
CA GLY A 110 16.37 2.72 -5.46
C GLY A 110 15.08 3.31 -6.05
N LYS A 111 14.45 2.64 -7.01
CA LYS A 111 13.22 3.12 -7.66
C LYS A 111 11.99 2.72 -6.85
N VAL A 112 11.79 3.38 -5.73
CA VAL A 112 10.65 3.14 -4.83
C VAL A 112 9.95 4.44 -4.50
N MET A 113 8.63 4.36 -4.34
CA MET A 113 7.77 5.48 -3.97
C MET A 113 6.88 5.09 -2.79
N TYR A 114 6.41 6.07 -2.05
CA TYR A 114 5.41 5.88 -1.01
C TYR A 114 4.46 7.06 -0.92
N THR A 115 3.28 6.82 -0.41
CA THR A 115 2.30 7.85 -0.09
C THR A 115 2.30 8.11 1.41
N ASN A 116 2.06 9.38 1.79
CA ASN A 116 2.26 9.86 3.14
C ASN A 116 1.00 9.75 4.01
N TYR A 117 0.45 8.54 4.16
CA TYR A 117 -0.77 8.34 4.96
C TYR A 117 -0.52 7.97 6.43
N ALA A 118 0.67 7.48 6.77
CA ALA A 118 1.01 7.04 8.12
C ALA A 118 2.26 7.73 8.62
N LEU A 119 2.13 8.55 9.66
CA LEU A 119 3.22 9.34 10.24
C LEU A 119 4.41 8.48 10.69
N GLU A 120 4.12 7.27 11.24
CA GLU A 120 5.14 6.34 11.68
C GLU A 120 5.99 5.80 10.51
N SER A 121 5.34 5.49 9.40
CA SER A 121 6.03 5.02 8.19
C SER A 121 6.84 6.16 7.57
N LYS A 122 6.28 7.37 7.53
CA LYS A 122 6.99 8.57 7.07
C LYS A 122 8.27 8.78 7.85
N ALA A 123 8.21 8.73 9.18
CA ALA A 123 9.37 8.93 10.04
C ALA A 123 10.51 7.93 9.76
N VAL A 124 10.19 6.68 9.36
CA VAL A 124 11.18 5.69 8.95
C VAL A 124 11.85 6.10 7.64
N TYR A 125 11.07 6.55 6.65
CA TYR A 125 11.59 6.91 5.33
C TYR A 125 12.37 8.23 5.36
N ASP A 126 11.90 9.22 6.10
CA ASP A 126 12.58 10.51 6.26
C ASP A 126 14.00 10.33 6.87
N LYS A 127 14.15 9.43 7.84
CA LYS A 127 15.46 9.09 8.42
C LYS A 127 16.47 8.56 7.40
N THR A 128 15.99 7.95 6.32
CA THR A 128 16.90 7.43 5.28
C THR A 128 17.52 8.53 4.43
N ARG A 129 16.92 9.72 4.37
CA ARG A 129 17.28 10.84 3.48
C ARG A 129 17.37 10.43 1.99
N ARG A 130 16.66 9.38 1.59
CA ARG A 130 16.70 8.80 0.23
C ARG A 130 15.49 9.19 -0.61
N PHE A 131 14.51 9.87 -0.03
CA PHE A 131 13.30 10.29 -0.71
C PHE A 131 13.27 11.79 -0.92
N GLN A 132 12.77 12.19 -2.09
CA GLN A 132 12.42 13.55 -2.40
C GLN A 132 10.91 13.65 -2.57
N LEU A 133 10.33 14.76 -2.13
CA LEU A 133 8.92 15.04 -2.36
C LEU A 133 8.72 15.33 -3.85
N LEU A 134 7.92 14.49 -4.53
CA LEU A 134 7.59 14.71 -5.94
C LEU A 134 6.48 15.74 -6.09
N ASN A 135 5.41 15.59 -5.32
CA ASN A 135 4.27 16.50 -5.36
C ASN A 135 3.46 16.35 -4.07
N SER A 136 2.79 17.45 -3.69
CA SER A 136 1.78 17.45 -2.63
C SER A 136 0.45 17.86 -3.25
N ILE A 137 -0.44 16.90 -3.42
CA ILE A 137 -1.78 17.14 -3.97
C ILE A 137 -2.78 16.84 -2.87
N ASP A 138 -3.64 17.79 -2.58
CA ASP A 138 -4.80 17.57 -1.74
C ASP A 138 -5.81 16.73 -2.52
N GLY A 139 -6.08 15.55 -2.00
CA GLY A 139 -7.04 14.63 -2.61
C GLY A 139 -8.28 14.48 -1.75
N TYR A 140 -9.43 14.35 -2.40
CA TYR A 140 -10.68 14.03 -1.74
C TYR A 140 -10.99 12.54 -1.88
N ARG A 141 -11.40 11.90 -0.77
CA ARG A 141 -11.87 10.53 -0.79
C ARG A 141 -13.39 10.53 -0.81
N HIS A 142 -13.96 10.09 -1.92
CA HIS A 142 -15.39 9.86 -2.02
C HIS A 142 -15.71 8.40 -1.68
N TYR A 143 -16.57 8.19 -0.69
CA TYR A 143 -17.10 6.87 -0.39
C TYR A 143 -18.35 6.66 -1.24
N ILE A 144 -18.26 5.68 -2.15
CA ILE A 144 -19.35 5.37 -3.09
C ILE A 144 -20.36 4.40 -2.46
N ARG A 145 -19.89 3.55 -1.52
CA ARG A 145 -20.71 2.57 -0.81
C ARG A 145 -20.26 2.40 0.62
N PHE A 146 -21.23 2.14 1.48
CA PHE A 146 -20.99 1.78 2.88
C PHE A 146 -20.87 0.26 3.01
N SER A 147 -19.95 -0.22 3.84
CA SER A 147 -19.73 -1.62 4.17
C SER A 147 -19.30 -1.76 5.62
N PHE A 148 -20.10 -1.22 6.53
CA PHE A 148 -19.83 -1.27 7.98
C PHE A 148 -19.81 -2.71 8.49
N LYS A 149 -20.66 -3.56 7.94
CA LYS A 149 -20.72 -5.00 8.23
C LYS A 149 -19.36 -5.70 8.07
N GLU A 150 -18.53 -5.27 7.12
CA GLU A 150 -17.21 -5.86 6.88
C GLU A 150 -16.07 -5.03 7.50
N LEU A 151 -16.22 -3.73 7.64
CA LEU A 151 -15.16 -2.83 8.09
C LEU A 151 -15.03 -2.72 9.62
N LEU A 152 -16.17 -2.78 10.37
CA LEU A 152 -16.16 -2.54 11.81
C LEU A 152 -15.85 -3.77 12.67
N PRO A 153 -16.35 -4.98 12.38
CA PRO A 153 -16.11 -6.16 13.20
C PRO A 153 -14.63 -6.56 13.37
N PRO A 154 -13.75 -6.38 12.37
CA PRO A 154 -12.32 -6.62 12.55
C PRO A 154 -11.63 -5.63 13.50
N LYS A 155 -12.14 -4.40 13.57
CA LYS A 155 -11.55 -3.33 14.39
C LYS A 155 -12.05 -3.34 15.84
N TYR A 156 -13.31 -3.69 16.05
CA TYR A 156 -13.95 -3.60 17.36
C TYR A 156 -14.81 -4.84 17.63
N ILE A 157 -14.51 -5.57 18.67
CA ILE A 157 -15.18 -6.82 19.05
C ILE A 157 -16.70 -6.64 19.26
N PHE A 158 -17.12 -5.50 19.78
CA PHE A 158 -18.55 -5.19 19.97
C PHE A 158 -19.36 -5.32 18.68
N PHE A 159 -18.83 -4.85 17.53
CA PHE A 159 -19.54 -4.91 16.26
C PHE A 159 -19.70 -6.31 15.68
N ARG A 160 -18.96 -7.31 16.20
CA ARG A 160 -19.16 -8.73 15.82
C ARG A 160 -20.55 -9.22 16.24
N LYS A 161 -21.05 -8.77 17.39
CA LYS A 161 -22.35 -9.19 17.94
C LYS A 161 -23.53 -8.57 17.17
N ILE A 162 -23.35 -7.41 16.58
CA ILE A 162 -24.38 -6.66 15.86
C ILE A 162 -24.15 -6.64 14.33
N LYS A 163 -23.36 -7.59 13.80
CA LYS A 163 -23.02 -7.66 12.36
C LYS A 163 -24.26 -7.67 11.48
N PHE A 164 -25.35 -8.30 11.90
CA PHE A 164 -26.62 -8.31 11.17
C PHE A 164 -27.22 -6.91 11.05
N LEU A 165 -27.28 -6.14 12.15
CA LEU A 165 -27.80 -4.77 12.13
C LEU A 165 -26.95 -3.84 11.27
N LEU A 166 -25.62 -4.02 11.25
CA LEU A 166 -24.73 -3.28 10.37
C LEU A 166 -25.04 -3.57 8.90
N GLY A 167 -25.42 -4.82 8.56
CA GLY A 167 -25.83 -5.17 7.19
C GLY A 167 -27.10 -4.42 6.75
N ILE A 168 -28.11 -4.33 7.63
CA ILE A 168 -29.34 -3.56 7.35
C ILE A 168 -29.00 -2.07 7.19
N LEU A 169 -28.17 -1.52 8.04
CA LEU A 169 -27.73 -0.13 7.95
C LEU A 169 -27.00 0.15 6.62
N ASP A 170 -26.12 -0.77 6.19
CA ASP A 170 -25.42 -0.66 4.90
C ASP A 170 -26.41 -0.65 3.73
N GLU A 171 -27.43 -1.51 3.73
CA GLU A 171 -28.45 -1.55 2.67
C GLU A 171 -29.26 -0.26 2.62
N VAL A 172 -29.72 0.23 3.76
CA VAL A 172 -30.49 1.49 3.83
C VAL A 172 -29.65 2.66 3.31
N LEU A 173 -28.44 2.83 3.83
CA LEU A 173 -27.57 3.92 3.42
C LEU A 173 -27.19 3.83 1.93
N ASN A 174 -26.85 2.64 1.44
CA ASN A 174 -26.49 2.45 0.04
C ASN A 174 -27.70 2.73 -0.88
N THR A 175 -28.91 2.34 -0.49
CA THR A 175 -30.15 2.65 -1.24
C THR A 175 -30.40 4.16 -1.33
N VAL A 176 -30.25 4.87 -0.20
CA VAL A 176 -30.39 6.34 -0.19
C VAL A 176 -29.34 6.99 -1.09
N PHE A 177 -28.10 6.51 -1.06
CA PHE A 177 -27.04 7.00 -1.94
C PHE A 177 -27.32 6.70 -3.41
N ASP A 178 -27.75 5.49 -3.75
CA ASP A 178 -28.09 5.12 -5.14
C ASP A 178 -29.23 6.00 -5.70
N ILE A 179 -30.24 6.29 -4.87
CA ILE A 179 -31.33 7.23 -5.24
C ILE A 179 -30.75 8.64 -5.48
N ARG A 180 -29.94 9.14 -4.54
CA ARG A 180 -29.32 10.47 -4.66
C ARG A 180 -28.45 10.58 -5.91
N PHE A 181 -27.63 9.57 -6.22
CA PHE A 181 -26.79 9.57 -7.42
C PHE A 181 -27.59 9.55 -8.72
N LYS A 182 -28.71 8.82 -8.75
CA LYS A 182 -29.63 8.85 -9.92
C LYS A 182 -30.19 10.23 -10.16
N PHE A 183 -30.57 10.97 -9.10
CA PHE A 183 -31.13 12.32 -9.24
C PHE A 183 -30.09 13.38 -9.58
N LEU A 184 -28.87 13.26 -9.08
CA LEU A 184 -27.81 14.26 -9.26
C LEU A 184 -27.18 14.23 -10.65
N LYS A 185 -27.46 13.23 -11.53
CA LYS A 185 -26.86 13.10 -12.87
C LYS A 185 -25.38 13.47 -12.90
N VAL A 186 -24.61 12.99 -11.92
CA VAL A 186 -23.18 13.29 -11.82
C VAL A 186 -22.49 12.63 -13.01
N LYS A 187 -22.17 13.39 -14.03
CA LYS A 187 -21.28 12.96 -15.10
C LYS A 187 -19.86 12.94 -14.54
N TYR A 188 -19.38 11.74 -14.24
CA TYR A 188 -17.95 11.57 -13.96
C TYR A 188 -17.20 11.78 -15.28
N HIS A 189 -16.54 12.91 -15.41
CA HIS A 189 -15.53 13.08 -16.45
C HIS A 189 -14.25 12.47 -15.90
N TYR A 190 -13.84 11.33 -16.42
CA TYR A 190 -12.47 10.87 -16.32
C TYR A 190 -11.62 11.84 -17.13
N GLY A 191 -11.14 12.89 -16.49
CA GLY A 191 -10.12 13.75 -17.07
C GLY A 191 -8.82 12.97 -17.08
N GLU A 192 -8.27 12.71 -18.25
CA GLU A 192 -6.84 12.44 -18.38
C GLU A 192 -6.11 13.69 -17.92
N ASN A 193 -5.77 13.77 -16.64
CA ASN A 193 -4.88 14.81 -16.16
C ASN A 193 -3.49 14.51 -16.71
N LYS A 194 -3.14 15.13 -17.83
CA LYS A 194 -1.75 15.30 -18.24
C LYS A 194 -1.08 16.11 -17.13
N ILE A 195 -0.26 15.46 -16.33
CA ILE A 195 0.62 16.13 -15.39
C ILE A 195 1.69 16.79 -16.24
N ASP A 196 1.53 18.08 -16.51
CA ASP A 196 2.59 18.91 -17.09
C ASP A 196 3.67 19.10 -16.03
N CYS A 197 4.69 18.28 -16.10
CA CYS A 197 5.90 18.38 -15.29
C CYS A 197 6.83 19.47 -15.84
N THR A 198 6.33 20.67 -16.11
CA THR A 198 7.20 21.82 -16.32
C THR A 198 7.60 22.36 -14.96
N SER A 199 8.70 21.83 -14.40
CA SER A 199 9.37 22.41 -13.25
C SER A 199 9.88 23.81 -13.64
N LYS A 200 9.19 24.84 -13.18
CA LYS A 200 9.83 26.16 -13.09
C LYS A 200 10.99 26.03 -12.10
N SER A 201 12.18 26.03 -12.63
CA SER A 201 13.41 26.19 -11.84
C SER A 201 13.25 27.47 -11.02
N ALA A 202 13.15 27.32 -9.70
CA ALA A 202 13.21 28.44 -8.79
C ALA A 202 14.57 29.11 -8.94
N GLY A 203 14.55 30.31 -9.46
CA GLY A 203 15.74 31.11 -9.66
C GLY A 203 16.53 31.28 -8.38
N GLN A 204 17.82 31.07 -8.48
CA GLN A 204 18.83 31.55 -7.55
C GLN A 204 18.63 33.03 -7.33
N ARG A 205 18.24 33.45 -6.14
CA ARG A 205 18.49 34.80 -5.68
C ARG A 205 19.91 34.85 -5.16
N SER A 206 20.80 35.37 -5.99
CA SER A 206 22.09 35.89 -5.55
C SER A 206 21.82 37.10 -4.66
N GLY A 207 22.17 37.00 -3.37
CA GLY A 207 22.22 38.11 -2.47
C GLY A 207 23.47 38.97 -2.73
N GLN A 208 23.26 40.21 -2.81
CA GLN A 208 24.25 41.23 -2.46
C GLN A 208 24.19 41.52 -0.96
#